data_1bca4f37a408e5de27ef711c66f50a22
#
_entry.id   1bca4f37a408e5de27ef711c66f50a22
#
_cell.length_a   1.000
_cell.length_b   1.000
_cell.length_c   1.000
_cell.angle_alpha   90.00
_cell.angle_beta   90.00
_cell.angle_gamma   90.00
#
_symmetry.space_group_name_H-M   'P 1'
#
loop_
_entity.id
_entity.type
_entity.pdbx_description
1 polymer ?
#
loop_
_entity_poly.entity_id
_entity_poly.type
_entity_poly.pdbx_seq_one_letter_code
_entity_poly.pdbx_strand_id
1 'polypeptide(L)'
;MDICIDFDGTCVSHEFPEIGKDIGAIPVLKELVEKGHRLILFTMRSDRKKKKKVDGVEVVVEENVLTEAVQWFEQNGIPLYGVQKNPTQRFWTSSPKAYGHLYIDDANLGCPLIENDPESDRPYVDWVRVREALVDRGLL
;
A
#
# COMPACT_ATOMS: atom_id res chain seq x y z
N MET A 1 16.03 -3.13 -5.51
CA MET A 1 15.14 -2.21 -6.23
C MET A 1 14.26 -1.42 -5.28
N ASP A 2 13.80 -0.27 -5.71
CA ASP A 2 12.77 0.51 -5.02
C ASP A 2 11.41 0.12 -5.59
N ILE A 3 10.51 -0.33 -4.72
CA ILE A 3 9.21 -0.87 -5.10
C ILE A 3 8.12 -0.02 -4.45
N CYS A 4 7.31 0.61 -5.29
CA CYS A 4 6.13 1.34 -4.82
C CYS A 4 4.98 0.36 -4.67
N ILE A 5 4.35 0.36 -3.50
CA ILE A 5 3.26 -0.56 -3.17
C ILE A 5 2.02 0.21 -2.72
N ASP A 6 0.89 -0.07 -3.35
CA ASP A 6 -0.43 0.40 -2.95
C ASP A 6 -0.92 -0.34 -1.69
N PHE A 7 -1.95 0.17 -1.04
CA PHE A 7 -2.43 -0.39 0.22
C PHE A 7 -3.76 -1.11 0.09
N ASP A 8 -4.87 -0.37 -0.11
CA ASP A 8 -6.21 -0.98 -0.16
C ASP A 8 -6.39 -1.81 -1.42
N GLY A 9 -6.75 -3.08 -1.27
CA GLY A 9 -6.83 -4.03 -2.37
C GLY A 9 -5.50 -4.60 -2.83
N THR A 10 -4.38 -4.14 -2.27
CA THR A 10 -3.02 -4.58 -2.61
C THR A 10 -2.33 -5.24 -1.44
N CYS A 11 -2.24 -4.59 -0.29
CA CYS A 11 -1.68 -5.19 0.94
C CYS A 11 -2.75 -5.86 1.80
N VAL A 12 -3.95 -5.34 1.75
CA VAL A 12 -5.15 -5.81 2.47
C VAL A 12 -6.35 -5.78 1.53
N SER A 13 -7.44 -6.43 1.89
CA SER A 13 -8.69 -6.35 1.14
C SER A 13 -9.27 -4.92 1.16
N HIS A 14 -10.20 -4.64 0.24
CA HIS A 14 -10.85 -3.33 0.15
C HIS A 14 -11.88 -3.13 1.25
N GLU A 15 -11.49 -2.47 2.34
CA GLU A 15 -12.37 -2.15 3.49
C GLU A 15 -12.27 -0.67 3.87
N PHE A 16 -11.67 0.16 3.00
CA PHE A 16 -11.50 1.59 3.30
C PHE A 16 -12.79 2.21 3.86
N PRO A 17 -12.76 3.02 4.92
CA PRO A 17 -11.58 3.58 5.60
C PRO A 17 -10.91 2.64 6.62
N GLU A 18 -11.51 1.48 6.88
CA GLU A 18 -10.96 0.48 7.79
C GLU A 18 -9.72 -0.21 7.19
N ILE A 19 -8.95 -0.88 8.02
CA ILE A 19 -7.88 -1.76 7.56
C ILE A 19 -8.52 -3.09 7.14
N GLY A 20 -8.29 -3.46 5.88
CA GLY A 20 -8.83 -4.70 5.33
C GLY A 20 -8.20 -5.97 5.91
N LYS A 21 -8.70 -7.09 5.45
CA LYS A 21 -8.25 -8.42 5.87
C LYS A 21 -6.89 -8.75 5.26
N ASP A 22 -6.15 -9.66 5.90
CA ASP A 22 -4.93 -10.25 5.37
C ASP A 22 -5.25 -11.01 4.07
N ILE A 23 -4.49 -10.73 3.03
CA ILE A 23 -4.61 -11.34 1.70
C ILE A 23 -3.32 -12.05 1.25
N GLY A 24 -2.38 -12.26 2.16
CA GLY A 24 -1.13 -12.96 1.88
C GLY A 24 0.05 -12.07 1.51
N ALA A 25 -0.07 -10.76 1.64
CA ALA A 25 0.98 -9.79 1.30
C ALA A 25 2.19 -9.86 2.25
N ILE A 26 1.95 -10.04 3.53
CA ILE A 26 2.95 -9.87 4.59
C ILE A 26 4.21 -10.70 4.37
N PRO A 27 4.14 -12.03 4.16
CA PRO A 27 5.36 -12.82 4.00
C PRO A 27 6.14 -12.44 2.74
N VAL A 28 5.46 -12.07 1.66
CA VAL A 28 6.12 -11.69 0.40
C VAL A 28 6.81 -10.35 0.55
N LEU A 29 6.18 -9.37 1.19
CA LEU A 29 6.78 -8.06 1.45
C LEU A 29 8.00 -8.17 2.37
N LYS A 30 7.93 -9.00 3.41
CA LYS A 30 9.08 -9.28 4.27
C LYS A 30 10.24 -9.92 3.50
N GLU A 31 9.94 -10.87 2.64
CA GLU A 31 10.95 -11.55 1.81
C GLU A 31 11.65 -10.55 0.86
N LEU A 32 10.89 -9.64 0.25
CA LEU A 32 11.44 -8.57 -0.58
C LEU A 32 12.44 -7.70 0.21
N VAL A 33 12.07 -7.28 1.41
CA VAL A 33 12.95 -6.47 2.27
C VAL A 33 14.21 -7.25 2.67
N GLU A 34 14.07 -8.53 3.01
CA GLU A 34 15.20 -9.41 3.33
C GLU A 34 16.17 -9.56 2.17
N LYS A 35 15.69 -9.51 0.94
CA LYS A 35 16.50 -9.54 -0.29
C LYS A 35 17.14 -8.20 -0.64
N GLY A 36 16.94 -7.18 0.17
CA GLY A 36 17.54 -5.86 -0.02
C GLY A 36 16.71 -4.87 -0.83
N HIS A 37 15.47 -5.21 -1.18
CA HIS A 37 14.56 -4.28 -1.85
C HIS A 37 13.98 -3.29 -0.84
N ARG A 38 13.65 -2.08 -1.31
CA ARG A 38 13.12 -1.01 -0.49
C ARG A 38 11.68 -0.73 -0.89
N LEU A 39 10.79 -0.69 0.10
CA LEU A 39 9.37 -0.49 -0.13
C LEU A 39 8.97 0.95 0.13
N ILE A 40 8.18 1.49 -0.79
CA ILE A 40 7.60 2.83 -0.67
C ILE A 40 6.09 2.66 -0.68
N LEU A 41 5.44 3.06 0.40
CA LEU A 41 3.97 3.06 0.43
C LEU A 41 3.46 4.17 -0.50
N PHE A 42 2.67 3.77 -1.50
CA PHE A 42 2.11 4.68 -2.50
C PHE A 42 0.61 4.46 -2.61
N THR A 43 -0.15 5.27 -1.90
CA THR A 43 -1.57 5.06 -1.64
C THR A 43 -2.38 6.34 -1.85
N MET A 44 -3.68 6.17 -2.14
CA MET A 44 -4.64 7.27 -2.15
C MET A 44 -5.03 7.74 -0.75
N ARG A 45 -4.64 7.00 0.30
CA ARG A 45 -4.91 7.43 1.67
C ARG A 45 -4.15 8.70 2.01
N SER A 46 -4.79 9.59 2.73
CA SER A 46 -4.16 10.80 3.28
C SER A 46 -4.74 11.10 4.64
N ASP A 47 -3.92 11.66 5.51
CA ASP A 47 -4.39 12.19 6.79
C ASP A 47 -4.96 13.58 6.54
N ARG A 48 -6.12 13.87 7.13
CA ARG A 48 -6.75 15.18 6.98
C ARG A 48 -7.61 15.54 8.17
N LYS A 49 -7.87 16.84 8.30
CA LYS A 49 -8.83 17.38 9.25
C LYS A 49 -10.12 17.70 8.51
N LYS A 50 -11.24 17.21 9.02
CA LYS A 50 -12.58 17.54 8.55
C LYS A 50 -13.32 18.39 9.54
N LYS A 51 -14.07 19.37 9.04
CA LYS A 51 -15.08 20.09 9.81
C LYS A 51 -16.40 19.34 9.76
N LYS A 52 -16.96 19.05 10.92
CA LYS A 52 -18.23 18.33 11.07
C LYS A 52 -19.10 19.06 12.07
N LYS A 53 -20.43 19.11 11.81
CA LYS A 53 -21.40 19.62 12.77
C LYS A 53 -21.93 18.48 13.65
N VAL A 54 -21.81 18.63 14.96
CA VAL A 54 -22.39 17.75 15.95
C VAL A 54 -23.27 18.61 16.87
N ASP A 55 -24.57 18.33 16.92
CA ASP A 55 -25.57 19.09 17.67
C ASP A 55 -25.53 20.61 17.38
N GLY A 56 -25.33 20.98 16.09
CA GLY A 56 -25.26 22.36 15.65
C GLY A 56 -23.93 23.05 15.94
N VAL A 57 -22.98 22.36 16.57
CA VAL A 57 -21.64 22.89 16.89
C VAL A 57 -20.62 22.37 15.87
N GLU A 58 -19.80 23.27 15.31
CA GLU A 58 -18.73 22.91 14.41
C GLU A 58 -17.57 22.30 15.20
N VAL A 59 -17.22 21.04 14.88
CA VAL A 59 -16.07 20.33 15.46
C VAL A 59 -15.09 19.93 14.37
N VAL A 60 -13.82 19.89 14.72
CA VAL A 60 -12.75 19.41 13.84
C VAL A 60 -12.49 17.93 14.17
N VAL A 61 -12.63 17.07 13.17
CA VAL A 61 -12.34 15.62 13.29
C VAL A 61 -11.09 15.32 12.47
N GLU A 62 -10.14 14.62 13.09
CA GLU A 62 -8.95 14.12 12.40
C GLU A 62 -9.21 12.75 11.82
N GLU A 63 -8.91 12.60 10.53
CA GLU A 63 -8.88 11.31 9.84
C GLU A 63 -7.43 10.91 9.61
N ASN A 64 -6.98 9.85 10.25
CA ASN A 64 -5.59 9.40 10.22
C ASN A 64 -5.41 8.11 9.42
N VAL A 65 -6.13 8.01 8.30
CA VAL A 65 -6.17 6.77 7.50
C VAL A 65 -4.82 6.42 6.86
N LEU A 66 -4.00 7.42 6.51
CA LEU A 66 -2.64 7.16 6.04
C LEU A 66 -1.74 6.68 7.19
N THR A 67 -1.80 7.34 8.34
CA THR A 67 -1.06 6.91 9.54
C THR A 67 -1.41 5.47 9.91
N GLU A 68 -2.67 5.09 9.84
CA GLU A 68 -3.12 3.73 10.13
C GLU A 68 -2.51 2.71 9.14
N ALA A 69 -2.41 3.05 7.86
CA ALA A 69 -1.75 2.20 6.87
C ALA A 69 -0.25 2.05 7.18
N VAL A 70 0.44 3.13 7.53
CA VAL A 70 1.85 3.08 7.94
C VAL A 70 2.03 2.20 9.17
N GLN A 71 1.15 2.33 10.15
CA GLN A 71 1.17 1.50 11.37
C GLN A 71 0.98 0.01 11.05
N TRP A 72 0.18 -0.32 10.04
CA TRP A 72 0.02 -1.70 9.59
C TRP A 72 1.37 -2.31 9.17
N PHE A 73 2.19 -1.58 8.42
CA PHE A 73 3.55 -2.03 8.04
C PHE A 73 4.42 -2.21 9.28
N GLU A 74 4.42 -1.26 10.20
CA GLU A 74 5.20 -1.33 11.45
C GLU A 74 4.80 -2.53 12.30
N GLN A 75 3.50 -2.73 12.50
CA GLN A 75 2.95 -3.83 13.31
C GLN A 75 3.26 -5.20 12.72
N ASN A 76 3.41 -5.29 11.41
CA ASN A 76 3.75 -6.54 10.71
C ASN A 76 5.25 -6.70 10.46
N GLY A 77 6.07 -5.81 11.00
CA GLY A 77 7.53 -5.89 10.88
C GLY A 77 8.04 -5.68 9.45
N ILE A 78 7.36 -4.85 8.68
CA ILE A 78 7.72 -4.52 7.29
C ILE A 78 8.27 -3.10 7.25
N PRO A 79 9.60 -2.90 7.16
CA PRO A 79 10.17 -1.55 7.10
C PRO A 79 9.79 -0.85 5.80
N LEU A 80 9.37 0.41 5.90
CA LEU A 80 9.15 1.28 4.76
C LEU A 80 10.35 2.19 4.54
N TYR A 81 10.81 2.28 3.31
CA TYR A 81 11.85 3.22 2.89
C TYR A 81 11.29 4.64 2.71
N GLY A 82 10.06 4.74 2.28
CA GLY A 82 9.36 6.01 2.08
C GLY A 82 7.85 5.86 2.10
N VAL A 83 7.19 6.99 2.25
CA VAL A 83 5.72 7.12 2.22
C VAL A 83 5.37 8.17 1.19
N GLN A 84 4.59 7.79 0.18
CA GLN A 84 4.11 8.61 -0.93
C GLN A 84 5.20 9.12 -1.88
N LYS A 85 6.45 9.09 -1.48
CA LYS A 85 7.58 9.50 -2.30
C LYS A 85 8.83 8.68 -1.99
N ASN A 86 9.70 8.56 -2.98
CA ASN A 86 11.06 8.07 -2.76
C ASN A 86 11.87 9.18 -2.06
N PRO A 87 12.54 8.88 -0.93
CA PRO A 87 13.31 9.89 -0.20
C PRO A 87 14.38 10.61 -1.03
N THR A 88 14.87 9.99 -2.11
CA THR A 88 15.91 10.60 -2.96
C THR A 88 15.38 11.61 -3.95
N GLN A 89 14.09 11.55 -4.32
CA GLN A 89 13.60 12.34 -5.46
C GLN A 89 13.58 13.84 -5.22
N ARG A 90 13.57 14.31 -3.98
CA ARG A 90 13.63 15.74 -3.66
C ARG A 90 14.88 16.43 -4.20
N PHE A 91 15.94 15.67 -4.49
CA PHE A 91 17.22 16.20 -4.98
C PHE A 91 17.27 16.34 -6.49
N TRP A 92 16.34 15.72 -7.24
CA TRP A 92 16.45 15.67 -8.69
C TRP A 92 15.13 15.89 -9.45
N THR A 93 13.99 15.90 -8.75
CA THR A 93 12.70 16.19 -9.39
C THR A 93 11.70 16.77 -8.39
N SER A 94 10.78 17.58 -8.89
CA SER A 94 9.60 18.05 -8.17
C SER A 94 8.32 17.32 -8.60
N SER A 95 8.45 16.26 -9.42
CA SER A 95 7.31 15.47 -9.88
C SER A 95 6.52 14.89 -8.70
N PRO A 96 5.18 14.91 -8.73
CA PRO A 96 4.37 14.25 -7.70
C PRO A 96 4.40 12.72 -7.80
N LYS A 97 4.90 12.16 -8.90
CA LYS A 97 4.97 10.70 -9.06
C LYS A 97 6.08 10.12 -8.19
N ALA A 98 5.72 9.17 -7.32
CA ALA A 98 6.71 8.45 -6.53
C ALA A 98 7.62 7.64 -7.44
N TYR A 99 8.95 7.84 -7.30
CA TYR A 99 9.93 7.10 -8.06
C TYR A 99 10.09 5.67 -7.53
N GLY A 100 9.96 4.71 -8.43
CA GLY A 100 10.23 3.30 -8.14
C GLY A 100 10.59 2.56 -9.42
N HIS A 101 11.26 1.43 -9.26
CA HIS A 101 11.60 0.53 -10.38
C HIS A 101 10.46 -0.41 -10.72
N LEU A 102 9.54 -0.62 -9.77
CA LEU A 102 8.40 -1.50 -9.89
C LEU A 102 7.25 -0.94 -9.07
N TYR A 103 6.04 -1.09 -9.60
CA TYR A 103 4.81 -0.67 -8.91
C TYR A 103 3.90 -1.89 -8.76
N ILE A 104 3.51 -2.21 -7.53
CA ILE A 104 2.54 -3.28 -7.24
C ILE A 104 1.26 -2.58 -6.76
N ASP A 105 0.22 -2.70 -7.56
CA ASP A 105 -1.05 -2.00 -7.36
C ASP A 105 -2.16 -2.80 -8.04
N ASP A 106 -3.26 -3.05 -7.34
CA ASP A 106 -4.41 -3.78 -7.88
C ASP A 106 -5.02 -3.11 -9.12
N ALA A 107 -4.83 -1.80 -9.26
CA ALA A 107 -5.31 -1.03 -10.40
C ALA A 107 -4.39 -1.09 -11.62
N ASN A 108 -3.19 -1.66 -11.51
CA ASN A 108 -2.26 -1.78 -12.64
C ASN A 108 -2.75 -2.83 -13.64
N LEU A 109 -2.68 -2.50 -14.93
CA LEU A 109 -2.98 -3.45 -15.99
C LEU A 109 -2.08 -4.69 -15.87
N GLY A 110 -2.67 -5.86 -15.83
CA GLY A 110 -1.94 -7.13 -15.73
C GLY A 110 -1.57 -7.57 -14.31
N CYS A 111 -1.88 -6.78 -13.29
CA CYS A 111 -1.68 -7.23 -11.91
C CYS A 111 -2.56 -8.46 -11.63
N PRO A 112 -1.98 -9.58 -11.16
CA PRO A 112 -2.77 -10.76 -10.82
C PRO A 112 -3.73 -10.48 -9.66
N LEU A 113 -5.00 -10.82 -9.84
CA LEU A 113 -6.06 -10.55 -8.86
C LEU A 113 -6.84 -11.81 -8.49
N ILE A 114 -7.32 -11.85 -7.26
CA ILE A 114 -8.37 -12.77 -6.81
C ILE A 114 -9.71 -12.08 -7.08
N GLU A 115 -10.51 -12.62 -7.97
CA GLU A 115 -11.76 -11.99 -8.44
C GLU A 115 -13.03 -12.62 -7.88
N ASN A 116 -12.94 -13.86 -7.37
CA ASN A 116 -14.11 -14.67 -7.02
C ASN A 116 -14.16 -15.03 -5.54
N ASP A 117 -13.70 -14.13 -4.66
CA ASP A 117 -13.84 -14.32 -3.21
C ASP A 117 -15.24 -13.85 -2.77
N PRO A 118 -16.12 -14.77 -2.30
CA PRO A 118 -17.47 -14.38 -1.88
C PRO A 118 -17.50 -13.48 -0.64
N GLU A 119 -16.41 -13.39 0.10
CA GLU A 119 -16.29 -12.54 1.29
C GLU A 119 -15.71 -11.16 0.99
N SER A 120 -15.42 -10.86 -0.28
CA SER A 120 -14.89 -9.56 -0.70
C SER A 120 -15.72 -8.99 -1.85
N ASP A 121 -16.15 -7.74 -1.69
CA ASP A 121 -16.96 -7.05 -2.71
C ASP A 121 -16.13 -6.64 -3.94
N ARG A 122 -14.80 -6.59 -3.80
CA ARG A 122 -13.90 -6.15 -4.86
C ARG A 122 -12.70 -7.08 -4.99
N PRO A 123 -12.18 -7.23 -6.21
CA PRO A 123 -10.93 -7.97 -6.43
C PRO A 123 -9.77 -7.39 -5.62
N TYR A 124 -8.83 -8.22 -5.25
CA TYR A 124 -7.60 -7.83 -4.56
C TYR A 124 -6.42 -8.63 -5.10
N VAL A 125 -5.21 -8.17 -4.83
CA VAL A 125 -3.98 -8.75 -5.36
C VAL A 125 -3.82 -10.22 -4.94
N ASP A 126 -3.54 -11.06 -5.95
CA ASP A 126 -3.19 -12.47 -5.78
C ASP A 126 -1.69 -12.60 -5.49
N TRP A 127 -1.34 -12.68 -4.23
CA TRP A 127 0.06 -12.70 -3.80
C TRP A 127 0.80 -13.99 -4.14
N VAL A 128 0.11 -15.09 -4.37
CA VAL A 128 0.73 -16.31 -4.86
C VAL A 128 1.29 -16.09 -6.28
N ARG A 129 0.47 -15.52 -7.16
CA ARG A 129 0.87 -15.22 -8.53
C ARG A 129 1.84 -14.05 -8.64
N VAL A 130 1.68 -13.03 -7.80
CA VAL A 130 2.64 -11.93 -7.74
C VAL A 130 4.01 -12.45 -7.30
N ARG A 131 4.07 -13.32 -6.29
CA ARG A 131 5.34 -13.91 -5.86
C ARG A 131 6.01 -14.69 -6.99
N GLU A 132 5.25 -15.49 -7.73
CA GLU A 132 5.77 -16.21 -8.91
C GLU A 132 6.38 -15.24 -9.94
N ALA A 133 5.70 -14.13 -10.22
CA ALA A 133 6.21 -13.10 -11.13
C ALA A 133 7.50 -12.45 -10.61
N LEU A 134 7.58 -12.20 -9.30
CA LEU A 134 8.80 -11.65 -8.67
C LEU A 134 9.97 -12.62 -8.75
N VAL A 135 9.74 -13.92 -8.56
CA VAL A 135 10.75 -14.97 -8.76
C VAL A 135 11.22 -15.01 -10.22
N ASP A 136 10.29 -14.99 -11.17
CA ASP A 136 10.61 -15.01 -12.61
C ASP A 136 11.45 -13.80 -13.03
N ARG A 137 11.29 -12.68 -12.36
CA ARG A 137 12.09 -11.45 -12.58
C ARG A 137 13.43 -11.46 -11.82
N GLY A 138 13.70 -12.45 -11.01
CA GLY A 138 14.91 -12.53 -10.21
C GLY A 138 14.93 -11.64 -8.97
N LEU A 139 13.78 -11.13 -8.51
CA LEU A 139 13.69 -10.31 -7.30
C LEU A 139 13.56 -11.16 -6.03
N LEU A 140 13.01 -12.35 -6.16
CA LEU A 140 12.88 -13.33 -5.07
C LEU A 140 13.49 -14.67 -5.43
#